data_54c532947fad54f38733047af5f7d485
#
_entry.id   54c532947fad54f38733047af5f7d485
#
_cell.length_a   1.000
_cell.length_b   1.000
_cell.length_c   1.000
_cell.angle_alpha   90.00
_cell.angle_beta   90.00
_cell.angle_gamma   90.00
#
_symmetry.space_group_name_H-M   'P 1'
#
loop_
_entity.id
_entity.type
_entity.pdbx_description
1 polymer ?
#
loop_
_entity_poly.entity_id
_entity_poly.type
_entity_poly.pdbx_seq_one_letter_code
_entity_poly.pdbx_strand_id
1 'polypeptide(L)'
;MPSSARLSVLGLAAALALVLNAHAESRPRYGGAVMQTGPLADLLVDGDPLIRSLHRRAGGNAGLRQLARLRRMTHLLRFLRQTFNQLATRRHEPHIIPLPRGTERDGRGAGLLTAARGALGHWISIRDGAFDRYQVITPTSWNASPRDSAGTPGHWEQSLIGVPVRDPDDPLEIAHVIRPHDPCLVCTVHFLDAGGQTRHRVRLGV
;
A
#
# COMPACT_ATOMS: atom_id res chain seq x y z
N MET A 1 -25.23 5.93 -3.63
CA MET A 1 -23.94 5.34 -4.02
C MET A 1 -23.02 5.38 -2.80
N PRO A 2 -22.43 4.28 -2.34
CA PRO A 2 -21.60 4.30 -1.15
C PRO A 2 -20.30 5.06 -1.39
N SER A 3 -19.84 5.81 -0.39
CA SER A 3 -18.68 6.69 -0.40
C SER A 3 -17.33 6.03 -0.76
N SER A 4 -17.25 4.70 -0.68
CA SER A 4 -16.06 3.94 -1.03
C SER A 4 -15.63 4.04 -2.50
N ALA A 5 -16.59 4.29 -3.42
CA ALA A 5 -16.27 4.44 -4.84
C ALA A 5 -15.58 5.77 -5.18
N ARG A 6 -15.83 6.83 -4.40
CA ARG A 6 -15.21 8.15 -4.65
C ARG A 6 -13.74 8.21 -4.21
N LEU A 7 -13.37 7.45 -3.19
CA LEU A 7 -12.00 7.40 -2.70
C LEU A 7 -11.04 6.70 -3.64
N SER A 8 -11.51 5.63 -4.29
CA SER A 8 -10.72 4.96 -5.32
C SER A 8 -10.34 5.91 -6.45
N VAL A 9 -11.22 6.86 -6.83
CA VAL A 9 -10.98 7.77 -7.96
C VAL A 9 -9.96 8.87 -7.63
N LEU A 10 -9.97 9.44 -6.42
CA LEU A 10 -8.96 10.46 -6.02
C LEU A 10 -7.58 9.86 -5.77
N GLY A 11 -7.53 8.69 -5.12
CA GLY A 11 -6.30 7.91 -5.00
C GLY A 11 -5.78 7.44 -6.36
N LEU A 12 -6.68 7.11 -7.29
CA LEU A 12 -6.36 6.71 -8.66
C LEU A 12 -5.72 7.83 -9.49
N ALA A 13 -6.33 9.02 -9.50
CA ALA A 13 -5.80 10.15 -10.28
C ALA A 13 -4.42 10.58 -9.78
N ALA A 14 -4.22 10.50 -8.48
CA ALA A 14 -2.98 10.86 -7.84
C ALA A 14 -1.86 9.84 -8.11
N ALA A 15 -2.16 8.55 -8.06
CA ALA A 15 -1.21 7.50 -8.40
C ALA A 15 -0.86 7.50 -9.89
N LEU A 16 -1.80 7.85 -10.77
CA LEU A 16 -1.54 7.98 -12.21
C LEU A 16 -0.58 9.15 -12.51
N ALA A 17 -0.75 10.28 -11.85
CA ALA A 17 0.15 11.42 -11.99
C ALA A 17 1.59 11.11 -11.52
N LEU A 18 1.72 10.29 -10.47
CA LEU A 18 3.02 9.88 -9.94
C LEU A 18 3.83 9.03 -10.91
N VAL A 19 3.17 8.12 -11.62
CA VAL A 19 3.85 7.17 -12.52
C VAL A 19 4.25 7.80 -13.85
N LEU A 20 3.52 8.80 -14.32
CA LEU A 20 3.90 9.53 -15.52
C LEU A 20 5.23 10.31 -15.34
N ASN A 21 5.62 10.59 -14.08
CA ASN A 21 6.86 11.28 -13.75
C ASN A 21 7.96 10.39 -13.15
N ALA A 22 7.66 9.12 -12.84
CA ALA A 22 8.61 8.21 -12.21
C ALA A 22 9.48 7.49 -13.26
N HIS A 23 10.50 8.16 -13.74
CA HIS A 23 11.63 7.46 -14.35
C HIS A 23 12.43 6.77 -13.25
N ALA A 24 12.36 5.41 -13.24
CA ALA A 24 13.35 4.47 -12.69
C ALA A 24 13.70 4.52 -11.19
N GLU A 25 13.10 5.31 -10.35
CA GLU A 25 13.37 5.22 -8.91
C GLU A 25 12.30 4.36 -8.20
N SER A 26 12.75 3.30 -7.53
CA SER A 26 11.92 2.43 -6.67
C SER A 26 11.45 3.13 -5.38
N ARG A 27 11.26 4.44 -5.40
CA ARG A 27 10.92 5.31 -4.28
C ARG A 27 9.62 6.05 -4.55
N PRO A 28 8.45 5.39 -4.42
CA PRO A 28 7.20 6.07 -4.69
C PRO A 28 7.00 7.26 -3.73
N ARG A 29 6.61 8.39 -4.31
CA ARG A 29 6.25 9.63 -3.63
C ARG A 29 4.94 10.15 -4.24
N TYR A 30 4.12 10.79 -3.43
CA TYR A 30 2.92 11.45 -3.89
C TYR A 30 3.11 12.96 -3.80
N GLY A 31 3.15 13.66 -4.93
CA GLY A 31 3.47 15.07 -4.95
C GLY A 31 4.81 15.42 -4.27
N GLY A 32 5.82 14.54 -4.37
CA GLY A 32 7.08 14.69 -3.67
C GLY A 32 7.07 14.24 -2.21
N ALA A 33 5.90 13.96 -1.63
CA ALA A 33 5.77 13.58 -0.22
C ALA A 33 5.85 12.07 0.00
N VAL A 34 6.40 11.69 1.15
CA VAL A 34 6.38 10.32 1.65
C VAL A 34 4.98 9.97 2.11
N MET A 35 4.48 8.80 1.73
CA MET A 35 3.13 8.36 2.03
C MET A 35 3.11 7.04 2.79
N GLN A 36 2.17 6.94 3.74
CA GLN A 36 1.74 5.67 4.30
C GLN A 36 0.54 5.15 3.53
N THR A 37 0.50 3.84 3.27
CA THR A 37 -0.69 3.13 2.76
C THR A 37 -1.10 2.03 3.73
N GLY A 38 -2.32 1.52 3.58
CA GLY A 38 -2.85 0.43 4.38
C GLY A 38 -4.09 0.80 5.17
N PRO A 39 -4.59 -0.12 6.02
CA PRO A 39 -5.87 0.04 6.71
C PRO A 39 -6.02 1.35 7.48
N LEU A 40 -4.95 1.85 8.12
CA LEU A 40 -4.99 3.14 8.81
C LEU A 40 -5.20 4.30 7.85
N ALA A 41 -4.41 4.36 6.77
CA ALA A 41 -4.53 5.40 5.76
C ALA A 41 -5.90 5.37 5.08
N ASP A 42 -6.36 4.18 4.71
CA ASP A 42 -7.66 3.97 4.06
C ASP A 42 -8.80 4.50 4.94
N LEU A 43 -8.85 4.12 6.21
CA LEU A 43 -9.92 4.55 7.13
C LEU A 43 -9.84 6.04 7.49
N LEU A 44 -8.65 6.62 7.52
CA LEU A 44 -8.49 8.06 7.69
C LEU A 44 -9.06 8.84 6.51
N VAL A 45 -8.78 8.37 5.29
CA VAL A 45 -9.29 8.97 4.06
C VAL A 45 -10.81 8.75 3.93
N ASP A 46 -11.29 7.53 4.23
CA ASP A 46 -12.73 7.19 4.28
C ASP A 46 -13.52 7.98 5.33
N GLY A 47 -12.83 8.58 6.29
CA GLY A 47 -13.46 9.39 7.29
C GLY A 47 -14.02 8.61 8.47
N ASP A 48 -13.50 7.43 8.75
CA ASP A 48 -13.93 6.64 9.91
C ASP A 48 -13.81 7.48 11.21
N PRO A 49 -14.90 7.73 11.91
CA PRO A 49 -14.89 8.69 13.03
C PRO A 49 -14.05 8.21 14.22
N LEU A 50 -14.01 6.89 14.48
CA LEU A 50 -13.21 6.32 15.55
C LEU A 50 -11.73 6.49 15.25
N ILE A 51 -11.30 6.07 14.06
CA ILE A 51 -9.90 6.12 13.65
C ILE A 51 -9.41 7.57 13.56
N ARG A 52 -10.22 8.48 13.00
CA ARG A 52 -9.89 9.92 12.98
C ARG A 52 -9.74 10.51 14.38
N SER A 53 -10.64 10.17 15.31
CA SER A 53 -10.58 10.64 16.68
C SER A 53 -9.31 10.19 17.39
N LEU A 54 -8.98 8.90 17.29
CA LEU A 54 -7.78 8.34 17.90
C LEU A 54 -6.49 8.87 17.26
N HIS A 55 -6.48 9.04 15.94
CA HIS A 55 -5.34 9.60 15.23
C HIS A 55 -5.05 11.04 15.64
N ARG A 56 -6.08 11.88 15.81
CA ARG A 56 -5.90 13.26 16.31
C ARG A 56 -5.28 13.31 17.70
N ARG A 57 -5.53 12.30 18.56
CA ARG A 57 -5.03 12.29 19.95
C ARG A 57 -3.61 11.75 20.05
N ALA A 58 -3.26 10.72 19.27
CA ALA A 58 -2.05 9.94 19.48
C ALA A 58 -1.20 9.76 18.21
N GLY A 59 -1.59 10.38 17.11
CA GLY A 59 -0.91 10.19 15.83
C GLY A 59 -0.98 8.77 15.29
N GLY A 60 -0.21 8.49 14.25
CA GLY A 60 -0.08 7.17 13.66
C GLY A 60 0.89 6.31 14.47
N ASN A 61 0.39 5.35 15.25
CA ASN A 61 1.18 4.45 16.07
C ASN A 61 0.84 2.97 15.81
N ALA A 62 1.64 2.05 16.38
CA ALA A 62 1.49 0.61 16.20
C ALA A 62 0.10 0.10 16.60
N GLY A 63 -0.40 0.51 17.76
CA GLY A 63 -1.72 0.10 18.26
C GLY A 63 -2.85 0.57 17.35
N LEU A 64 -2.78 1.82 16.87
CA LEU A 64 -3.78 2.36 15.96
C LEU A 64 -3.78 1.66 14.60
N ARG A 65 -2.61 1.24 14.08
CA ARG A 65 -2.52 0.44 12.85
C ARG A 65 -3.19 -0.92 13.01
N GLN A 66 -3.00 -1.59 14.16
CA GLN A 66 -3.68 -2.87 14.44
C GLN A 66 -5.20 -2.69 14.59
N LEU A 67 -5.63 -1.67 15.32
CA LEU A 67 -7.06 -1.36 15.46
C LEU A 67 -7.70 -1.05 14.11
N ALA A 68 -7.03 -0.27 13.27
CA ALA A 68 -7.51 0.05 11.93
C ALA A 68 -7.66 -1.21 11.06
N ARG A 69 -6.75 -2.18 11.16
CA ARG A 69 -6.86 -3.46 10.46
C ARG A 69 -8.09 -4.24 10.90
N LEU A 70 -8.32 -4.36 12.20
CA LEU A 70 -9.53 -5.01 12.73
C LEU A 70 -10.80 -4.28 12.30
N ARG A 71 -10.79 -2.96 12.38
CA ARG A 71 -11.91 -2.11 11.96
C ARG A 71 -12.23 -2.29 10.47
N ARG A 72 -11.22 -2.32 9.61
CA ARG A 72 -11.38 -2.57 8.18
C ARG A 72 -12.01 -3.93 7.90
N MET A 73 -11.69 -4.97 8.67
CA MET A 73 -12.32 -6.29 8.51
C MET A 73 -13.85 -6.21 8.68
N THR A 74 -14.35 -5.41 9.61
CA THR A 74 -15.80 -5.23 9.77
C THR A 74 -16.46 -4.56 8.56
N HIS A 75 -15.76 -3.61 7.91
CA HIS A 75 -16.22 -2.99 6.67
C HIS A 75 -16.22 -3.98 5.50
N LEU A 76 -15.15 -4.79 5.38
CA LEU A 76 -15.03 -5.82 4.35
C LEU A 76 -16.11 -6.90 4.48
N LEU A 77 -16.43 -7.34 5.69
CA LEU A 77 -17.51 -8.31 5.91
C LEU A 77 -18.87 -7.80 5.46
N ARG A 78 -19.18 -6.52 5.73
CA ARG A 78 -20.40 -5.89 5.21
C ARG A 78 -20.41 -5.83 3.67
N PHE A 79 -19.31 -5.42 3.08
CA PHE A 79 -19.16 -5.36 1.63
C PHE A 79 -19.31 -6.74 0.99
N LEU A 80 -18.65 -7.77 1.52
CA LEU A 80 -18.74 -9.16 1.06
C LEU A 80 -20.21 -9.66 1.11
N ARG A 81 -20.91 -9.40 2.21
CA ARG A 81 -22.32 -9.79 2.34
C ARG A 81 -23.20 -9.12 1.28
N GLN A 82 -23.00 -7.81 1.05
CA GLN A 82 -23.73 -7.08 0.02
C GLN A 82 -23.42 -7.62 -1.38
N THR A 83 -22.14 -7.82 -1.70
CA THR A 83 -21.69 -8.36 -2.99
C THR A 83 -22.24 -9.77 -3.21
N PHE A 84 -22.19 -10.63 -2.19
CA PHE A 84 -22.74 -11.97 -2.27
C PHE A 84 -24.24 -11.96 -2.59
N ASN A 85 -25.02 -11.10 -1.91
CA ASN A 85 -26.45 -10.96 -2.20
C ASN A 85 -26.70 -10.47 -3.65
N GLN A 86 -25.91 -9.52 -4.14
CA GLN A 86 -26.00 -9.05 -5.52
C GLN A 86 -25.66 -10.16 -6.52
N LEU A 87 -24.61 -10.93 -6.29
CA LEU A 87 -24.22 -12.05 -7.15
C LEU A 87 -25.29 -13.15 -7.15
N ALA A 88 -25.92 -13.42 -5.99
CA ALA A 88 -26.99 -14.40 -5.91
C ALA A 88 -28.20 -14.05 -6.79
N THR A 89 -28.53 -12.76 -6.93
CA THR A 89 -29.58 -12.30 -7.86
C THR A 89 -29.17 -12.32 -9.32
N ARG A 90 -27.88 -12.30 -9.61
CA ARG A 90 -27.30 -12.22 -10.97
C ARG A 90 -26.67 -13.54 -11.43
N ARG A 91 -26.97 -14.64 -10.75
CA ARG A 91 -26.34 -15.96 -11.01
C ARG A 91 -26.51 -16.48 -12.45
N HIS A 92 -27.45 -15.93 -13.22
CA HIS A 92 -27.72 -16.32 -14.60
C HIS A 92 -27.04 -15.39 -15.63
N GLU A 93 -26.40 -14.31 -15.17
CA GLU A 93 -25.67 -13.42 -16.06
C GLU A 93 -24.29 -14.01 -16.41
N PRO A 94 -23.79 -13.76 -17.62
CA PRO A 94 -22.45 -14.18 -17.99
C PRO A 94 -21.42 -13.57 -17.05
N HIS A 95 -20.52 -14.39 -16.49
CA HIS A 95 -19.44 -13.97 -15.62
C HIS A 95 -18.12 -13.70 -16.38
N ILE A 96 -18.11 -13.96 -17.69
CA ILE A 96 -17.00 -13.67 -18.59
C ILE A 96 -17.53 -12.85 -19.75
N ILE A 97 -16.88 -11.72 -20.00
CA ILE A 97 -17.09 -10.94 -21.21
C ILE A 97 -15.92 -11.28 -22.14
N PRO A 98 -16.17 -12.03 -23.23
CA PRO A 98 -15.13 -12.34 -24.18
C PRO A 98 -14.60 -11.06 -24.83
N LEU A 99 -13.29 -10.89 -24.83
CA LEU A 99 -12.66 -9.80 -25.57
C LEU A 99 -12.77 -10.12 -27.07
N PRO A 100 -13.23 -9.16 -27.91
CA PRO A 100 -13.24 -9.36 -29.34
C PRO A 100 -11.81 -9.63 -29.85
N ARG A 101 -11.66 -10.66 -30.69
CA ARG A 101 -10.37 -10.97 -31.33
C ARG A 101 -9.94 -9.81 -32.23
N GLY A 102 -8.66 -9.50 -32.30
CA GLY A 102 -8.13 -8.42 -33.15
C GLY A 102 -8.32 -7.03 -32.58
N THR A 103 -8.59 -6.93 -31.27
CA THR A 103 -8.64 -5.65 -30.54
C THR A 103 -7.31 -5.29 -29.85
N GLU A 104 -6.28 -6.07 -30.13
CA GLU A 104 -4.92 -5.76 -29.66
C GLU A 104 -4.47 -4.45 -30.32
N ARG A 105 -4.74 -3.36 -29.61
CA ARG A 105 -4.34 -2.01 -30.03
C ARG A 105 -3.26 -1.50 -29.12
N ASP A 106 -2.41 -0.68 -29.68
CA ASP A 106 -1.50 0.12 -28.89
C ASP A 106 -2.28 0.94 -27.88
N GLY A 107 -1.75 0.98 -26.64
CA GLY A 107 -2.45 1.69 -25.59
C GLY A 107 -1.70 1.70 -24.28
N ARG A 108 -2.23 2.49 -23.37
CA ARG A 108 -1.77 2.56 -21.99
C ARG A 108 -2.94 2.39 -21.05
N GLY A 109 -2.71 1.66 -19.97
CA GLY A 109 -3.73 1.44 -18.94
C GLY A 109 -3.13 1.43 -17.55
N ALA A 110 -3.99 1.68 -16.58
CA ALA A 110 -3.65 1.51 -15.16
C ALA A 110 -4.77 0.78 -14.45
N GLY A 111 -4.39 -0.21 -13.64
CA GLY A 111 -5.26 -0.88 -12.68
C GLY A 111 -4.82 -0.52 -11.27
N LEU A 112 -5.70 0.15 -10.52
CA LEU A 112 -5.40 0.62 -9.18
C LEU A 112 -6.43 0.06 -8.22
N LEU A 113 -5.96 -0.47 -7.10
CA LEU A 113 -6.83 -1.06 -6.08
C LEU A 113 -6.22 -0.91 -4.68
N THR A 114 -7.05 -1.06 -3.69
CA THR A 114 -6.60 -1.19 -2.30
C THR A 114 -6.57 -2.68 -1.94
N ALA A 115 -5.36 -3.22 -1.83
CA ALA A 115 -5.12 -4.59 -1.38
C ALA A 115 -5.18 -4.70 0.15
N ALA A 116 -5.03 -5.90 0.70
CA ALA A 116 -5.02 -6.12 2.15
C ALA A 116 -4.01 -5.24 2.90
N ARG A 117 -2.86 -4.97 2.28
CA ARG A 117 -1.75 -4.18 2.83
C ARG A 117 -1.75 -2.71 2.42
N GLY A 118 -2.67 -2.29 1.53
CA GLY A 118 -2.79 -0.90 1.09
C GLY A 118 -2.79 -0.74 -0.43
N ALA A 119 -2.39 0.43 -0.92
CA ALA A 119 -2.46 0.80 -2.31
C ALA A 119 -1.55 -0.05 -3.21
N LEU A 120 -2.15 -0.69 -4.20
CA LEU A 120 -1.48 -1.46 -5.25
C LEU A 120 -1.82 -0.85 -6.60
N GLY A 121 -0.81 -0.60 -7.41
CA GLY A 121 -0.96 -0.08 -8.75
C GLY A 121 -0.22 -0.91 -9.78
N HIS A 122 -0.86 -1.13 -10.90
CA HIS A 122 -0.31 -1.74 -12.10
C HIS A 122 -0.47 -0.78 -13.26
N TRP A 123 0.61 -0.52 -13.98
CA TRP A 123 0.61 0.32 -15.17
C TRP A 123 1.20 -0.46 -16.32
N ILE A 124 0.57 -0.34 -17.45
CA ILE A 124 0.92 -1.09 -18.63
C ILE A 124 0.94 -0.19 -19.86
N SER A 125 1.90 -0.40 -20.76
CA SER A 125 1.82 0.07 -22.13
C SER A 125 1.96 -1.10 -23.09
N ILE A 126 1.15 -1.07 -24.15
CA ILE A 126 1.15 -2.06 -25.23
C ILE A 126 1.56 -1.33 -26.49
N ARG A 127 2.47 -1.92 -27.24
CA ARG A 127 2.91 -1.45 -28.55
C ARG A 127 3.07 -2.66 -29.48
N ASP A 128 2.55 -2.55 -30.68
CA ASP A 128 2.60 -3.62 -31.69
C ASP A 128 2.02 -4.96 -31.17
N GLY A 129 0.95 -4.89 -30.35
CA GLY A 129 0.31 -6.06 -29.75
C GLY A 129 1.10 -6.74 -28.62
N ALA A 130 2.22 -6.18 -28.19
CA ALA A 130 3.08 -6.71 -27.12
C ALA A 130 3.20 -5.73 -25.94
N PHE A 131 3.61 -6.25 -24.77
CA PHE A 131 3.94 -5.41 -23.63
C PHE A 131 5.22 -4.60 -23.89
N ASP A 132 5.10 -3.29 -24.01
CA ASP A 132 6.21 -2.35 -24.10
C ASP A 132 6.76 -2.02 -22.72
N ARG A 133 5.87 -1.76 -21.76
CA ARG A 133 6.24 -1.50 -20.35
C ARG A 133 5.21 -2.06 -19.39
N TYR A 134 5.67 -2.56 -18.26
CA TYR A 134 4.83 -2.98 -17.17
C TYR A 134 5.46 -2.58 -15.84
N GLN A 135 4.75 -1.75 -15.07
CA GLN A 135 5.19 -1.26 -13.77
C GLN A 135 4.18 -1.70 -12.70
N VAL A 136 4.70 -2.23 -11.60
CA VAL A 136 3.93 -2.53 -10.40
C VAL A 136 4.48 -1.72 -9.23
N ILE A 137 3.59 -1.08 -8.47
CA ILE A 137 3.94 -0.45 -7.20
C ILE A 137 3.07 -1.09 -6.11
N THR A 138 3.71 -1.81 -5.21
CA THR A 138 3.04 -2.54 -4.13
C THR A 138 2.86 -1.67 -2.88
N PRO A 139 1.96 -2.05 -1.95
CA PRO A 139 1.81 -1.31 -0.69
C PRO A 139 3.12 -1.17 0.10
N THR A 140 3.93 -2.22 0.14
CA THR A 140 5.21 -2.17 0.84
C THR A 140 6.22 -1.26 0.13
N SER A 141 6.16 -1.10 -1.19
CA SER A 141 7.00 -0.12 -1.90
C SER A 141 6.74 1.31 -1.43
N TRP A 142 5.51 1.64 -1.05
CA TRP A 142 5.17 2.92 -0.43
C TRP A 142 5.72 3.02 0.99
N ASN A 143 5.34 2.07 1.87
CA ASN A 143 5.64 2.12 3.30
C ASN A 143 7.14 1.95 3.58
N ALA A 144 7.82 1.08 2.84
CA ALA A 144 9.25 0.83 2.94
C ALA A 144 10.10 1.63 1.95
N SER A 145 9.52 2.64 1.31
CA SER A 145 10.25 3.52 0.40
C SER A 145 11.48 4.10 1.12
N PRO A 146 12.68 3.96 0.56
CA PRO A 146 13.90 4.43 1.22
C PRO A 146 14.02 5.95 1.17
N ARG A 147 14.98 6.46 1.92
CA ARG A 147 15.42 7.85 1.92
C ARG A 147 15.70 8.32 0.50
N ASP A 148 15.26 9.52 0.18
CA ASP A 148 15.50 10.12 -1.14
C ASP A 148 16.88 10.83 -1.22
N SER A 149 17.20 11.33 -2.42
CA SER A 149 18.45 12.05 -2.66
C SER A 149 18.56 13.38 -1.91
N ALA A 150 17.44 13.95 -1.49
CA ALA A 150 17.39 15.15 -0.63
C ALA A 150 17.56 14.83 0.86
N GLY A 151 17.71 13.56 1.22
CA GLY A 151 17.86 13.11 2.59
C GLY A 151 16.55 12.93 3.36
N THR A 152 15.37 13.04 2.71
CA THR A 152 14.08 12.83 3.35
C THR A 152 13.88 11.34 3.62
N PRO A 153 13.75 10.91 4.90
CA PRO A 153 13.56 9.51 5.23
C PRO A 153 12.24 8.98 4.66
N GLY A 154 12.24 7.68 4.30
CA GLY A 154 11.01 6.97 3.98
C GLY A 154 10.12 6.78 5.20
N HIS A 155 8.89 6.27 4.99
CA HIS A 155 7.91 6.19 6.07
C HIS A 155 8.36 5.25 7.21
N TRP A 156 8.92 4.07 6.90
CA TRP A 156 9.46 3.19 7.94
C TRP A 156 10.68 3.79 8.63
N GLU A 157 11.61 4.37 7.86
CA GLU A 157 12.79 5.02 8.44
C GLU A 157 12.39 6.12 9.42
N GLN A 158 11.43 6.97 9.02
CA GLN A 158 10.89 8.02 9.89
C GLN A 158 10.23 7.45 11.15
N SER A 159 9.52 6.33 11.02
CA SER A 159 8.84 5.67 12.15
C SER A 159 9.81 5.07 13.17
N LEU A 160 11.05 4.82 12.77
CA LEU A 160 12.10 4.24 13.63
C LEU A 160 12.95 5.28 14.33
N ILE A 161 12.92 6.54 13.90
CA ILE A 161 13.70 7.61 14.52
C ILE A 161 13.24 7.82 15.97
N GLY A 162 14.17 7.68 16.91
CA GLY A 162 13.92 7.86 18.34
C GLY A 162 13.34 6.63 19.06
N VAL A 163 13.21 5.50 18.36
CA VAL A 163 12.79 4.24 19.00
C VAL A 163 13.97 3.72 19.85
N PRO A 164 13.79 3.55 21.17
CA PRO A 164 14.82 2.98 22.00
C PRO A 164 15.01 1.49 21.68
N VAL A 165 16.22 1.08 21.38
CA VAL A 165 16.60 -0.33 21.19
C VAL A 165 17.42 -0.74 22.41
N ARG A 166 16.93 -1.69 23.20
CA ARG A 166 17.58 -2.14 24.44
C ARG A 166 18.75 -3.07 24.16
N ASP A 167 18.54 -3.96 23.20
CA ASP A 167 19.56 -4.92 22.77
C ASP A 167 19.73 -4.79 21.25
N PRO A 168 20.90 -4.31 20.78
CA PRO A 168 21.19 -4.23 19.35
C PRO A 168 21.19 -5.59 18.64
N ASP A 169 21.36 -6.68 19.39
CA ASP A 169 21.35 -8.05 18.86
C ASP A 169 19.95 -8.69 18.89
N ASP A 170 18.98 -8.06 19.55
CA ASP A 170 17.54 -8.42 19.48
C ASP A 170 16.72 -7.22 18.99
N PRO A 171 16.38 -7.15 17.70
CA PRO A 171 15.66 -6.03 17.11
C PRO A 171 14.15 -6.05 17.39
N LEU A 172 13.72 -6.50 18.55
CA LEU A 172 12.30 -6.66 18.92
C LEU A 172 11.53 -5.33 18.83
N GLU A 173 12.09 -4.24 19.34
CA GLU A 173 11.46 -2.91 19.32
C GLU A 173 11.26 -2.42 17.89
N ILE A 174 12.24 -2.65 17.02
CA ILE A 174 12.13 -2.31 15.58
C ILE A 174 11.04 -3.15 14.91
N ALA A 175 10.99 -4.45 15.22
CA ALA A 175 9.94 -5.33 14.71
C ALA A 175 8.54 -4.87 15.17
N HIS A 176 8.39 -4.39 16.41
CA HIS A 176 7.13 -3.83 16.94
C HIS A 176 6.68 -2.57 16.20
N VAL A 177 7.60 -1.77 15.65
CA VAL A 177 7.26 -0.60 14.83
C VAL A 177 6.89 -1.01 13.41
N ILE A 178 7.63 -1.95 12.81
CA ILE A 178 7.49 -2.29 11.38
C ILE A 178 6.34 -3.27 11.13
N ARG A 179 6.18 -4.32 11.94
CA ARG A 179 5.13 -5.35 11.74
C ARG A 179 3.71 -4.80 11.66
N PRO A 180 3.31 -3.76 12.42
CA PRO A 180 1.99 -3.17 12.28
C PRO A 180 1.70 -2.49 10.93
N HIS A 181 2.70 -2.24 10.10
CA HIS A 181 2.50 -1.80 8.71
C HIS A 181 2.18 -2.95 7.76
N ASP A 182 2.22 -4.20 8.24
CA ASP A 182 1.94 -5.40 7.47
C ASP A 182 2.90 -5.59 6.28
N PRO A 183 4.21 -5.77 6.53
CA PRO A 183 5.19 -5.99 5.47
C PRO A 183 4.86 -7.25 4.65
N CYS A 184 5.37 -7.31 3.42
CA CYS A 184 5.23 -8.51 2.60
C CYS A 184 5.89 -9.73 3.25
N LEU A 185 5.42 -10.94 2.93
CA LEU A 185 5.95 -12.20 3.46
C LEU A 185 7.44 -12.41 3.15
N VAL A 186 7.92 -11.81 2.06
CA VAL A 186 9.33 -11.90 1.61
C VAL A 186 10.18 -10.70 2.02
N CYS A 187 9.61 -9.73 2.77
CA CYS A 187 10.35 -8.55 3.20
C CYS A 187 11.43 -8.92 4.19
N THR A 188 12.61 -8.37 3.97
CA THR A 188 13.76 -8.53 4.85
C THR A 188 14.24 -7.15 5.27
N VAL A 189 14.58 -7.00 6.55
CA VAL A 189 15.22 -5.80 7.10
C VAL A 189 16.66 -6.13 7.42
N HIS A 190 17.56 -5.28 6.97
CA HIS A 190 18.97 -5.35 7.26
C HIS A 190 19.29 -4.28 8.30
N PHE A 191 19.87 -4.67 9.41
CA PHE A 191 20.38 -3.78 10.43
C PHE A 191 21.84 -3.50 10.13
N LEU A 192 22.16 -2.24 9.88
CA LEU A 192 23.52 -1.80 9.56
C LEU A 192 24.09 -1.08 10.77
N ASP A 193 25.37 -1.31 11.04
CA ASP A 193 26.11 -0.49 12.00
C ASP A 193 26.52 0.87 11.38
N ALA A 194 27.18 1.72 12.17
CA ALA A 194 27.64 3.03 11.71
C ALA A 194 28.65 2.95 10.56
N GLY A 195 29.30 1.81 10.37
CA GLY A 195 30.20 1.53 9.24
C GLY A 195 29.49 0.98 8.01
N GLY A 196 28.15 0.82 8.06
CA GLY A 196 27.36 0.28 6.95
C GLY A 196 27.42 -1.24 6.79
N GLN A 197 28.01 -1.96 7.77
CA GLN A 197 28.05 -3.42 7.75
C GLN A 197 26.77 -4.01 8.33
N THR A 198 26.25 -5.07 7.68
CA THR A 198 25.06 -5.77 8.16
C THR A 198 25.37 -6.53 9.45
N ARG A 199 24.76 -6.13 10.56
CA ARG A 199 24.83 -6.85 11.83
C ARG A 199 23.77 -7.92 11.94
N HIS A 200 22.54 -7.58 11.55
CA HIS A 200 21.40 -8.50 11.57
C HIS A 200 20.61 -8.46 10.30
N ARG A 201 20.03 -9.60 9.96
CA ARG A 201 19.08 -9.77 8.87
C ARG A 201 17.83 -10.44 9.41
N VAL A 202 16.72 -9.72 9.44
CA VAL A 202 15.44 -10.25 9.92
C VAL A 202 14.44 -10.34 8.77
N ARG A 203 13.87 -11.52 8.60
CA ARG A 203 12.72 -11.71 7.71
C ARG A 203 11.47 -11.28 8.49
N LEU A 204 10.72 -10.31 7.98
CA LEU A 204 9.56 -9.74 8.66
C LEU A 204 8.26 -10.52 8.39
N GLY A 205 8.21 -11.28 7.30
CA GLY A 205 7.12 -12.18 6.97
C GLY A 205 7.26 -13.54 7.67
N VAL A 206 6.15 -14.27 7.74
CA VAL A 206 6.08 -15.64 8.29
C VAL A 206 6.67 -16.63 7.31
#